data_d4b92cb65eefd2b8329dde0488c4c094
#
_entry.id   d4b92cb65eefd2b8329dde0488c4c094
#
_cell.length_a   1.000
_cell.length_b   1.000
_cell.length_c   1.000
_cell.angle_alpha   90.00
_cell.angle_beta   90.00
_cell.angle_gamma   90.00
#
_symmetry.space_group_name_H-M   'P 1'
#
loop_
_entity.id
_entity.type
_entity.pdbx_description
1 polymer ?
#
loop_
_entity_poly.entity_id
_entity_poly.type
_entity_poly.pdbx_seq_one_letter_code
_entity_poly.pdbx_strand_id
1 'polypeptide(L)'
;GVLFMDYSGHGGYNNITNELFMRITDIKRMNNANQGMWFLATCSFSHFDSGVTSAGEEAVLNPIGGAIAVLSACRTVYATQNTVLNRNLCDTILGHKNPYDYTMTIGEATRIAKNQTGADSNKMAYVLLGDPAIKLNYPTDYQVKTISRLDTVHALTIQTIAGFIETPDGDTASWFNGKLDITILDKMQEITTRDNDEVNEADKTKIKYKDYPNTLFVGQTDVKDGLFSFTFMVPKDIRYNYGNGRIVYYAHDPETREEAVGHFEDFIIGGSSSVIARDSIGPDIHIYLNNPNFRNGDQTYEFPHFYADIYDENGINTAGTGIGH
;
A
#
# COMPACT_ATOMS: atom_id res chain seq x y z
N GLY A 1 2.92 -8.24 -2.19
CA GLY A 1 1.67 -8.40 -2.95
C GLY A 1 0.66 -7.35 -2.53
N VAL A 2 -0.41 -7.20 -3.29
CA VAL A 2 -1.51 -6.29 -3.00
C VAL A 2 -2.69 -7.11 -2.49
N LEU A 3 -3.18 -6.82 -1.29
CA LEU A 3 -4.31 -7.52 -0.70
C LEU A 3 -5.64 -7.15 -1.38
N PHE A 4 -5.78 -5.87 -1.72
CA PHE A 4 -6.98 -5.29 -2.31
C PHE A 4 -6.60 -4.27 -3.38
N MET A 5 -7.16 -4.41 -4.57
CA MET A 5 -7.00 -3.46 -5.67
C MET A 5 -8.36 -2.81 -5.94
N ASP A 6 -8.39 -1.49 -5.91
CA ASP A 6 -9.57 -0.69 -6.23
C ASP A 6 -9.34 0.14 -7.48
N TYR A 7 -10.31 0.12 -8.37
CA TYR A 7 -10.33 0.95 -9.57
C TYR A 7 -11.74 1.51 -9.79
N SER A 8 -11.84 2.79 -10.03
CA SER A 8 -13.09 3.46 -10.42
C SER A 8 -12.85 4.28 -11.69
N GLY A 9 -13.59 3.97 -12.76
CA GLY A 9 -13.43 4.64 -14.04
C GLY A 9 -14.08 3.90 -15.20
N HIS A 10 -13.70 4.27 -16.41
CA HIS A 10 -14.18 3.62 -17.63
C HIS A 10 -13.53 2.24 -17.82
N GLY A 11 -14.26 1.35 -18.49
CA GLY A 11 -13.75 0.05 -18.90
C GLY A 11 -14.79 -0.72 -19.73
N GLY A 12 -14.40 -1.91 -20.11
CA GLY A 12 -15.19 -2.81 -20.91
C GLY A 12 -14.90 -4.27 -20.57
N TYR A 13 -15.47 -5.19 -21.34
CA TYR A 13 -15.33 -6.63 -21.08
C TYR A 13 -13.89 -7.14 -21.18
N ASN A 14 -12.97 -6.44 -21.84
CA ASN A 14 -11.61 -6.86 -22.10
C ASN A 14 -10.51 -5.89 -21.63
N ASN A 15 -10.87 -4.77 -21.00
CA ASN A 15 -9.91 -3.76 -20.56
C ASN A 15 -10.46 -2.83 -19.47
N ILE A 16 -9.56 -2.14 -18.78
CA ILE A 16 -9.85 -0.94 -18.00
C ILE A 16 -9.19 0.27 -18.64
N THR A 17 -9.77 1.44 -18.42
CA THR A 17 -9.51 2.76 -19.01
C THR A 17 -9.68 2.80 -20.55
N ASN A 18 -9.98 3.99 -21.07
CA ASN A 18 -10.01 4.21 -22.52
C ASN A 18 -8.61 4.12 -23.14
N GLU A 19 -7.58 4.45 -22.37
CA GLU A 19 -6.16 4.39 -22.72
C GLU A 19 -5.62 2.95 -22.70
N LEU A 20 -6.47 1.96 -22.38
CA LEU A 20 -6.11 0.54 -22.32
C LEU A 20 -4.96 0.25 -21.35
N PHE A 21 -5.02 0.85 -20.15
CA PHE A 21 -4.00 0.68 -19.11
C PHE A 21 -3.77 -0.80 -18.76
N MET A 22 -4.84 -1.59 -18.67
CA MET A 22 -4.75 -3.04 -18.47
C MET A 22 -5.75 -3.75 -19.39
N ARG A 23 -5.27 -4.69 -20.19
CA ARG A 23 -6.06 -5.50 -21.12
C ARG A 23 -6.14 -6.94 -20.64
N ILE A 24 -7.10 -7.67 -21.15
CA ILE A 24 -7.21 -9.13 -20.91
C ILE A 24 -5.93 -9.89 -21.27
N THR A 25 -5.17 -9.43 -22.27
CA THR A 25 -3.87 -9.99 -22.65
C THR A 25 -2.80 -9.77 -21.59
N ASP A 26 -2.87 -8.68 -20.84
CA ASP A 26 -1.95 -8.37 -19.76
C ASP A 26 -2.29 -9.24 -18.54
N ILE A 27 -3.58 -9.40 -18.24
CA ILE A 27 -4.09 -10.30 -17.20
C ILE A 27 -3.65 -11.75 -17.45
N LYS A 28 -3.73 -12.24 -18.69
CA LYS A 28 -3.25 -13.57 -19.07
C LYS A 28 -1.76 -13.81 -18.83
N ARG A 29 -0.96 -12.74 -18.81
CA ARG A 29 0.49 -12.79 -18.60
C ARG A 29 0.88 -12.58 -17.13
N MET A 30 -0.06 -12.25 -16.27
CA MET A 30 0.22 -12.09 -14.85
C MET A 30 0.70 -13.42 -14.26
N ASN A 31 1.75 -13.33 -13.43
CA ASN A 31 2.34 -14.45 -12.70
C ASN A 31 2.55 -14.12 -11.21
N ASN A 32 1.70 -13.28 -10.66
CA ASN A 32 1.76 -12.86 -9.27
C ASN A 32 1.32 -14.01 -8.34
N ALA A 33 2.24 -14.55 -7.57
CA ALA A 33 1.97 -15.63 -6.60
C ALA A 33 1.00 -15.18 -5.49
N ASN A 34 1.09 -13.91 -5.06
CA ASN A 34 0.20 -13.33 -4.06
C ASN A 34 -0.95 -12.62 -4.78
N GLN A 35 -2.09 -13.29 -4.84
CA GLN A 35 -3.30 -12.78 -5.47
C GLN A 35 -4.14 -12.00 -4.45
N GLY A 36 -4.58 -10.79 -4.82
CA GLY A 36 -5.50 -9.98 -4.03
C GLY A 36 -6.93 -10.02 -4.57
N MET A 37 -7.86 -9.47 -3.82
CA MET A 37 -9.21 -9.18 -4.30
C MET A 37 -9.19 -7.92 -5.17
N TRP A 38 -9.85 -7.96 -6.33
CA TRP A 38 -10.04 -6.79 -7.18
C TRP A 38 -11.48 -6.29 -7.09
N PHE A 39 -11.63 -5.00 -6.79
CA PHE A 39 -12.88 -4.28 -6.97
C PHE A 39 -12.74 -3.29 -8.13
N LEU A 40 -13.55 -3.46 -9.15
CA LEU A 40 -13.48 -2.63 -10.34
C LEU A 40 -14.85 -1.98 -10.58
N ALA A 41 -14.97 -0.73 -10.15
CA ALA A 41 -16.15 0.10 -10.35
C ALA A 41 -16.19 0.64 -11.79
N THR A 42 -16.41 -0.27 -12.74
CA THR A 42 -16.39 -0.03 -14.18
C THR A 42 -17.45 -0.85 -14.91
N CYS A 43 -17.72 -0.50 -16.16
CA CYS A 43 -18.72 -1.20 -17.00
C CYS A 43 -18.20 -2.56 -17.48
N SER A 44 -19.06 -3.57 -17.48
CA SER A 44 -18.96 -4.83 -18.24
C SER A 44 -17.68 -5.65 -18.03
N PHE A 45 -16.81 -5.32 -17.08
CA PHE A 45 -15.54 -6.02 -16.88
C PHE A 45 -15.73 -7.49 -16.49
N SER A 46 -16.83 -7.82 -15.79
CA SER A 46 -17.23 -9.18 -15.43
C SER A 46 -18.44 -9.66 -16.25
N HIS A 47 -18.45 -9.42 -17.56
CA HIS A 47 -19.55 -9.81 -18.47
C HIS A 47 -19.53 -11.32 -18.75
N PHE A 48 -19.77 -12.12 -17.73
CA PHE A 48 -19.62 -13.58 -17.71
C PHE A 48 -20.63 -14.36 -18.58
N ASP A 49 -21.74 -13.75 -18.98
CA ASP A 49 -22.79 -14.36 -19.79
C ASP A 49 -22.69 -13.96 -21.28
N SER A 50 -21.55 -13.45 -21.71
CA SER A 50 -21.23 -13.23 -23.11
C SER A 50 -20.66 -14.51 -23.76
N GLY A 51 -20.62 -14.57 -25.08
CA GLY A 51 -20.01 -15.69 -25.81
C GLY A 51 -18.46 -15.69 -25.78
N VAL A 52 -17.84 -14.76 -25.05
CA VAL A 52 -16.39 -14.62 -24.92
C VAL A 52 -16.01 -14.40 -23.46
N THR A 53 -14.85 -14.91 -23.05
CA THR A 53 -14.32 -14.72 -21.69
C THR A 53 -14.05 -13.25 -21.44
N SER A 54 -14.61 -12.71 -20.37
CA SER A 54 -14.36 -11.35 -19.92
C SER A 54 -13.03 -11.25 -19.15
N ALA A 55 -12.54 -10.01 -19.01
CA ALA A 55 -11.32 -9.75 -18.26
C ALA A 55 -11.44 -10.11 -16.77
N GLY A 56 -12.64 -9.95 -16.19
CA GLY A 56 -12.93 -10.39 -14.83
C GLY A 56 -12.86 -11.89 -14.63
N GLU A 57 -13.40 -12.68 -15.59
CA GLU A 57 -13.25 -14.12 -15.57
C GLU A 57 -11.80 -14.54 -15.76
N GLU A 58 -11.09 -13.93 -16.71
CA GLU A 58 -9.67 -14.25 -16.95
C GLU A 58 -8.81 -13.99 -15.70
N ALA A 59 -9.10 -12.93 -14.95
CA ALA A 59 -8.37 -12.60 -13.74
C ALA A 59 -8.51 -13.69 -12.66
N VAL A 60 -9.68 -14.32 -12.55
CA VAL A 60 -9.92 -15.40 -11.56
C VAL A 60 -9.48 -16.77 -12.11
N LEU A 61 -9.52 -16.97 -13.43
CA LEU A 61 -9.18 -18.25 -14.06
C LEU A 61 -7.69 -18.41 -14.38
N ASN A 62 -6.89 -17.35 -14.28
CA ASN A 62 -5.45 -17.41 -14.54
C ASN A 62 -4.76 -18.34 -13.52
N PRO A 63 -4.13 -19.45 -13.95
CA PRO A 63 -3.61 -20.47 -13.05
C PRO A 63 -2.32 -20.06 -12.31
N ILE A 64 -1.66 -19.00 -12.74
CA ILE A 64 -0.36 -18.55 -12.21
C ILE A 64 -0.35 -17.11 -11.70
N GLY A 65 -1.50 -16.43 -11.77
CA GLY A 65 -1.59 -15.02 -11.36
C GLY A 65 -3.02 -14.50 -11.38
N GLY A 66 -3.18 -13.19 -11.53
CA GLY A 66 -4.47 -12.53 -11.56
C GLY A 66 -5.00 -12.20 -10.16
N ALA A 67 -6.27 -12.52 -9.90
CA ALA A 67 -6.98 -12.17 -8.67
C ALA A 67 -7.58 -13.40 -7.99
N ILE A 68 -7.63 -13.40 -6.66
CA ILE A 68 -8.33 -14.45 -5.89
C ILE A 68 -9.85 -14.32 -6.01
N ALA A 69 -10.33 -13.11 -6.23
CA ALA A 69 -11.72 -12.79 -6.52
C ALA A 69 -11.83 -11.43 -7.22
N VAL A 70 -12.88 -11.26 -8.02
CA VAL A 70 -13.18 -10.01 -8.72
C VAL A 70 -14.62 -9.61 -8.41
N LEU A 71 -14.82 -8.42 -7.84
CA LEU A 71 -16.13 -7.77 -7.75
C LEU A 71 -16.19 -6.67 -8.82
N SER A 72 -16.99 -6.85 -9.85
CA SER A 72 -17.16 -5.85 -10.91
C SER A 72 -18.51 -6.00 -11.60
N ALA A 73 -18.86 -5.05 -12.45
CA ALA A 73 -20.13 -5.07 -13.16
C ALA A 73 -20.11 -5.99 -14.38
N CYS A 74 -21.22 -6.72 -14.58
CA CYS A 74 -21.47 -7.51 -15.79
C CYS A 74 -22.24 -6.72 -16.87
N ARG A 75 -22.60 -5.48 -16.61
CA ARG A 75 -23.34 -4.56 -17.50
C ARG A 75 -22.81 -3.14 -17.42
N THR A 76 -23.37 -2.26 -18.24
CA THR A 76 -23.15 -0.82 -18.11
C THR A 76 -23.66 -0.33 -16.77
N VAL A 77 -22.86 0.47 -16.09
CA VAL A 77 -23.11 1.06 -14.77
C VAL A 77 -22.80 2.56 -14.79
N TYR A 78 -23.32 3.30 -13.81
CA TYR A 78 -23.23 4.75 -13.75
C TYR A 78 -22.27 5.20 -12.64
N ALA A 79 -21.45 6.19 -12.92
CA ALA A 79 -20.35 6.66 -12.07
C ALA A 79 -20.80 7.07 -10.65
N THR A 80 -21.89 7.83 -10.52
CA THR A 80 -22.38 8.30 -9.22
C THR A 80 -22.73 7.14 -8.29
N GLN A 81 -23.44 6.13 -8.82
CA GLN A 81 -23.82 4.95 -8.05
C GLN A 81 -22.62 4.05 -7.78
N ASN A 82 -21.67 3.97 -8.70
CA ASN A 82 -20.41 3.27 -8.50
C ASN A 82 -19.65 3.83 -7.29
N THR A 83 -19.60 5.17 -7.17
CA THR A 83 -18.93 5.83 -6.04
C THR A 83 -19.54 5.44 -4.69
N VAL A 84 -20.88 5.32 -4.60
CA VAL A 84 -21.56 4.91 -3.37
C VAL A 84 -21.22 3.46 -3.02
N LEU A 85 -21.30 2.54 -3.99
CA LEU A 85 -20.96 1.13 -3.76
C LEU A 85 -19.48 0.96 -3.37
N ASN A 86 -18.58 1.68 -4.07
CA ASN A 86 -17.15 1.68 -3.78
C ASN A 86 -16.88 2.09 -2.33
N ARG A 87 -17.40 3.24 -1.91
CA ARG A 87 -17.23 3.73 -0.54
C ARG A 87 -17.74 2.71 0.48
N ASN A 88 -18.95 2.18 0.29
CA ASN A 88 -19.52 1.20 1.21
C ASN A 88 -18.67 -0.08 1.29
N LEU A 89 -18.09 -0.53 0.17
CA LEU A 89 -17.21 -1.70 0.16
C LEU A 89 -15.89 -1.42 0.88
N CYS A 90 -15.25 -0.29 0.58
CA CYS A 90 -14.01 0.11 1.24
C CYS A 90 -14.22 0.29 2.75
N ASP A 91 -15.29 0.97 3.16
CA ASP A 91 -15.63 1.13 4.58
C ASP A 91 -15.89 -0.22 5.27
N THR A 92 -16.49 -1.18 4.55
CA THR A 92 -16.74 -2.52 5.09
C THR A 92 -15.48 -3.36 5.18
N ILE A 93 -14.59 -3.30 4.16
CA ILE A 93 -13.37 -4.11 4.10
C ILE A 93 -12.24 -3.51 4.95
N LEU A 94 -12.10 -2.16 4.98
CA LEU A 94 -10.98 -1.47 5.60
C LEU A 94 -11.34 -0.72 6.89
N GLY A 95 -12.62 -0.53 7.16
CA GLY A 95 -13.13 0.32 8.24
C GLY A 95 -13.16 -0.32 9.63
N HIS A 96 -12.46 -1.42 9.86
CA HIS A 96 -12.43 -2.09 11.16
C HIS A 96 -11.69 -1.25 12.21
N LYS A 97 -12.37 -1.04 13.36
CA LYS A 97 -11.80 -0.28 14.48
C LYS A 97 -10.83 -1.11 15.32
N ASN A 98 -11.04 -2.42 15.37
CA ASN A 98 -10.17 -3.34 16.07
C ASN A 98 -9.23 -4.01 15.04
N PRO A 99 -7.91 -3.80 15.14
CA PRO A 99 -6.94 -4.37 14.19
C PRO A 99 -6.89 -5.90 14.21
N TYR A 100 -7.43 -6.55 15.25
CA TYR A 100 -7.48 -8.01 15.38
C TYR A 100 -8.82 -8.64 14.93
N ASP A 101 -9.79 -7.84 14.48
CA ASP A 101 -11.14 -8.31 14.14
C ASP A 101 -11.41 -8.22 12.62
N TYR A 102 -10.63 -8.96 11.84
CA TYR A 102 -10.82 -9.09 10.38
C TYR A 102 -11.30 -10.49 10.01
N THR A 103 -12.47 -10.87 10.51
CA THR A 103 -13.02 -12.22 10.31
C THR A 103 -13.99 -12.32 9.15
N MET A 104 -14.40 -11.21 8.56
CA MET A 104 -15.42 -11.14 7.51
C MET A 104 -14.95 -11.76 6.20
N THR A 105 -15.83 -12.53 5.56
CA THR A 105 -15.58 -13.04 4.21
C THR A 105 -15.84 -11.97 3.14
N ILE A 106 -15.20 -12.12 1.96
CA ILE A 106 -15.42 -11.18 0.84
C ILE A 106 -16.87 -11.19 0.35
N GLY A 107 -17.54 -12.35 0.44
CA GLY A 107 -18.97 -12.47 0.10
C GLY A 107 -19.86 -11.70 1.06
N GLU A 108 -19.57 -11.76 2.37
CA GLU A 108 -20.30 -11.01 3.37
C GLU A 108 -20.04 -9.50 3.24
N ALA A 109 -18.80 -9.08 3.05
CA ALA A 109 -18.46 -7.68 2.78
C ALA A 109 -19.20 -7.15 1.55
N THR A 110 -19.23 -7.92 0.46
CA THR A 110 -19.97 -7.58 -0.76
C THR A 110 -21.47 -7.45 -0.48
N ARG A 111 -22.07 -8.38 0.27
CA ARG A 111 -23.49 -8.34 0.65
C ARG A 111 -23.82 -7.10 1.45
N ILE A 112 -23.00 -6.78 2.45
CA ILE A 112 -23.19 -5.60 3.33
C ILE A 112 -23.11 -4.32 2.49
N ALA A 113 -22.04 -4.17 1.70
CA ALA A 113 -21.84 -2.99 0.86
C ALA A 113 -23.00 -2.77 -0.12
N LYS A 114 -23.47 -3.84 -0.79
CA LYS A 114 -24.61 -3.76 -1.70
C LYS A 114 -25.91 -3.39 -0.96
N ASN A 115 -26.12 -3.86 0.25
CA ASN A 115 -27.31 -3.52 1.06
C ASN A 115 -27.26 -2.06 1.52
N GLN A 116 -26.11 -1.56 1.94
CA GLN A 116 -25.90 -0.16 2.34
C GLN A 116 -26.06 0.82 1.18
N THR A 117 -25.89 0.37 -0.06
CA THR A 117 -26.09 1.21 -1.27
C THR A 117 -27.58 1.60 -1.49
N GLY A 118 -28.51 1.01 -0.73
CA GLY A 118 -29.92 1.39 -0.81
C GLY A 118 -30.65 0.82 -2.02
N ALA A 119 -31.73 1.47 -2.43
CA ALA A 119 -32.60 1.04 -3.54
C ALA A 119 -32.02 1.49 -4.90
N ASP A 120 -30.85 1.02 -5.24
CA ASP A 120 -30.16 1.34 -6.50
C ASP A 120 -30.07 0.09 -7.38
N SER A 121 -30.54 0.17 -8.61
CA SER A 121 -30.48 -0.93 -9.59
C SER A 121 -29.05 -1.18 -10.09
N ASN A 122 -28.20 -0.17 -10.07
CA ASN A 122 -26.79 -0.25 -10.53
C ASN A 122 -26.01 -1.38 -9.80
N LYS A 123 -26.21 -1.51 -8.49
CA LYS A 123 -25.58 -2.58 -7.68
C LYS A 123 -25.96 -3.99 -8.11
N MET A 124 -27.09 -4.17 -8.79
CA MET A 124 -27.55 -5.48 -9.26
C MET A 124 -26.70 -5.99 -10.44
N ALA A 125 -26.07 -5.08 -11.16
CA ALA A 125 -25.12 -5.43 -12.23
C ALA A 125 -23.77 -5.94 -11.70
N TYR A 126 -23.43 -5.69 -10.43
CA TYR A 126 -22.17 -6.15 -9.84
C TYR A 126 -22.26 -7.60 -9.43
N VAL A 127 -21.28 -8.36 -9.84
CA VAL A 127 -21.12 -9.80 -9.52
C VAL A 127 -19.76 -10.04 -8.87
N LEU A 128 -19.73 -10.95 -7.91
CA LEU A 128 -18.50 -11.45 -7.32
C LEU A 128 -18.13 -12.76 -8.04
N LEU A 129 -17.03 -12.74 -8.77
CA LEU A 129 -16.38 -13.90 -9.33
C LEU A 129 -15.32 -14.40 -8.36
N GLY A 130 -15.32 -15.69 -8.05
CA GLY A 130 -14.46 -16.32 -7.04
C GLY A 130 -15.26 -16.94 -5.90
N ASP A 131 -14.58 -17.44 -4.89
CA ASP A 131 -15.21 -18.06 -3.72
C ASP A 131 -15.63 -17.00 -2.68
N PRO A 132 -16.92 -16.81 -2.40
CA PRO A 132 -17.40 -15.81 -1.44
C PRO A 132 -17.03 -16.13 0.03
N ALA A 133 -16.60 -17.36 0.31
CA ALA A 133 -16.20 -17.77 1.67
C ALA A 133 -14.77 -17.38 2.03
N ILE A 134 -13.98 -16.90 1.07
CA ILE A 134 -12.62 -16.44 1.31
C ILE A 134 -12.60 -15.26 2.27
N LYS A 135 -11.67 -15.28 3.20
CA LYS A 135 -11.26 -14.14 4.02
C LYS A 135 -9.97 -13.57 3.45
N LEU A 136 -9.88 -12.25 3.39
CA LEU A 136 -8.62 -11.61 3.03
C LEU A 136 -7.61 -11.81 4.16
N ASN A 137 -6.35 -12.05 3.79
CA ASN A 137 -5.27 -12.24 4.76
C ASN A 137 -4.75 -10.88 5.22
N TYR A 138 -5.47 -10.25 6.15
CA TYR A 138 -4.97 -9.04 6.80
C TYR A 138 -3.85 -9.40 7.76
N PRO A 139 -2.82 -8.56 7.91
CA PRO A 139 -1.77 -8.74 8.91
C PRO A 139 -2.31 -8.37 10.30
N THR A 140 -3.05 -9.29 10.92
CA THR A 140 -3.79 -9.08 12.16
C THR A 140 -3.22 -9.82 13.35
N ASP A 141 -2.15 -10.60 13.15
CA ASP A 141 -1.61 -11.44 14.20
C ASP A 141 -1.02 -10.59 15.33
N TYR A 142 -0.30 -9.52 14.96
CA TYR A 142 0.41 -8.67 15.92
C TYR A 142 0.36 -7.19 15.52
N GLN A 143 0.64 -6.32 16.52
CA GLN A 143 0.76 -4.87 16.30
C GLN A 143 2.21 -4.40 16.52
N VAL A 144 2.65 -3.46 15.72
CA VAL A 144 3.93 -2.77 15.93
C VAL A 144 3.69 -1.54 16.79
N LYS A 145 4.37 -1.47 17.94
CA LYS A 145 4.25 -0.36 18.91
C LYS A 145 5.55 0.41 19.03
N THR A 146 5.46 1.73 19.00
CA THR A 146 6.57 2.64 19.28
C THR A 146 6.63 2.95 20.77
N ILE A 147 7.80 2.80 21.39
CA ILE A 147 8.06 3.19 22.79
C ILE A 147 8.88 4.47 22.92
N SER A 148 9.58 4.86 21.86
CA SER A 148 10.34 6.11 21.83
C SER A 148 9.41 7.31 21.98
N ARG A 149 9.79 8.25 22.84
CA ARG A 149 9.19 9.58 22.88
C ARG A 149 9.87 10.44 21.82
N LEU A 150 9.09 10.86 20.84
CA LEU A 150 9.52 11.85 19.86
C LEU A 150 8.84 13.17 20.21
N ASP A 151 9.60 14.16 20.68
CA ASP A 151 9.03 15.50 20.92
C ASP A 151 8.79 16.22 19.60
N THR A 152 9.70 17.08 19.19
CA THR A 152 9.64 17.75 17.89
C THR A 152 10.82 17.31 17.02
N VAL A 153 10.50 16.80 15.85
CA VAL A 153 11.46 16.34 14.85
C VAL A 153 11.78 17.51 13.91
N HIS A 154 13.02 17.98 13.95
CA HIS A 154 13.50 19.10 13.15
C HIS A 154 14.29 18.62 11.93
N ALA A 155 14.32 19.43 10.87
CA ALA A 155 15.20 19.20 9.73
C ALA A 155 16.67 19.02 10.16
N LEU A 156 17.37 18.13 9.50
CA LEU A 156 18.80 17.83 9.70
C LEU A 156 19.14 17.34 11.11
N THR A 157 18.20 16.69 11.79
CA THR A 157 18.45 15.99 13.06
C THR A 157 18.43 14.49 12.86
N ILE A 158 19.21 13.78 13.66
CA ILE A 158 19.17 12.32 13.73
C ILE A 158 18.15 11.92 14.81
N GLN A 159 17.26 10.98 14.46
CA GLN A 159 16.25 10.44 15.34
C GLN A 159 16.44 8.94 15.50
N THR A 160 16.37 8.45 16.74
CA THR A 160 16.36 7.01 17.03
C THR A 160 14.98 6.62 17.54
N ILE A 161 14.40 5.63 16.88
CA ILE A 161 13.07 5.10 17.21
C ILE A 161 13.22 3.65 17.62
N ALA A 162 12.61 3.30 18.75
CA ALA A 162 12.56 1.94 19.24
C ALA A 162 11.12 1.54 19.56
N GLY A 163 10.86 0.25 19.50
CA GLY A 163 9.55 -0.31 19.75
C GLY A 163 9.57 -1.81 19.87
N PHE A 164 8.39 -2.41 19.85
CA PHE A 164 8.21 -3.84 19.97
C PHE A 164 7.01 -4.35 19.18
N ILE A 165 6.97 -5.65 18.97
CA ILE A 165 5.81 -6.34 18.41
C ILE A 165 4.91 -6.77 19.56
N GLU A 166 3.67 -6.29 19.54
CA GLU A 166 2.66 -6.53 20.58
C GLU A 166 1.73 -7.67 20.18
N THR A 167 1.53 -8.60 21.08
CA THR A 167 0.51 -9.66 20.95
C THR A 167 -0.89 -9.10 21.21
N PRO A 168 -1.97 -9.82 20.83
CA PRO A 168 -3.35 -9.43 21.17
C PRO A 168 -3.61 -9.25 22.67
N ASP A 169 -2.82 -9.92 23.53
CA ASP A 169 -2.92 -9.81 24.99
C ASP A 169 -2.15 -8.62 25.58
N GLY A 170 -1.41 -7.88 24.72
CA GLY A 170 -0.63 -6.69 25.11
C GLY A 170 0.81 -6.97 25.51
N ASP A 171 1.27 -8.22 25.40
CA ASP A 171 2.63 -8.62 25.71
C ASP A 171 3.57 -8.46 24.50
N THR A 172 4.89 -8.46 24.75
CA THR A 172 5.88 -8.51 23.67
C THR A 172 5.95 -9.92 23.07
N ALA A 173 5.82 -10.01 21.75
CA ALA A 173 5.99 -11.27 21.00
C ALA A 173 7.48 -11.65 20.93
N SER A 174 8.05 -12.15 22.03
CA SER A 174 9.49 -12.41 22.18
C SER A 174 10.05 -13.48 21.25
N TRP A 175 9.20 -14.25 20.60
CA TRP A 175 9.58 -15.23 19.58
C TRP A 175 9.68 -14.65 18.17
N PHE A 176 9.12 -13.45 17.94
CA PHE A 176 9.10 -12.81 16.62
C PHE A 176 10.50 -12.35 16.23
N ASN A 177 11.05 -12.93 15.17
CA ASN A 177 12.36 -12.60 14.62
C ASN A 177 12.25 -12.40 13.12
N GLY A 178 12.41 -11.17 12.63
CA GLY A 178 12.17 -10.87 11.22
C GLY A 178 12.65 -9.51 10.79
N LYS A 179 11.97 -8.96 9.81
CA LYS A 179 12.23 -7.63 9.24
C LYS A 179 11.06 -6.70 9.50
N LEU A 180 11.38 -5.44 9.75
CA LEU A 180 10.44 -4.34 9.89
C LEU A 180 10.67 -3.33 8.76
N ASP A 181 9.71 -3.18 7.87
CA ASP A 181 9.67 -2.11 6.88
C ASP A 181 9.05 -0.87 7.51
N ILE A 182 9.68 0.28 7.26
CA ILE A 182 9.35 1.55 7.90
C ILE A 182 9.14 2.60 6.82
N THR A 183 8.03 3.32 6.91
CA THR A 183 7.79 4.52 6.10
C THR A 183 7.45 5.68 7.02
N ILE A 184 8.24 6.76 6.97
CA ILE A 184 7.99 7.98 7.72
C ILE A 184 7.46 9.05 6.77
N LEU A 185 6.28 9.55 7.08
CA LEU A 185 5.57 10.54 6.30
C LEU A 185 5.63 11.90 7.01
N ASP A 186 5.80 12.96 6.23
CA ASP A 186 5.68 14.34 6.71
C ASP A 186 4.22 14.63 7.12
N LYS A 187 3.91 15.84 7.42
CA LYS A 187 2.58 16.29 7.87
C LYS A 187 1.49 16.06 6.83
N MET A 188 0.30 15.72 7.31
CA MET A 188 -0.91 15.73 6.49
C MET A 188 -1.14 17.10 5.87
N GLN A 189 -1.56 17.12 4.60
CA GLN A 189 -1.81 18.34 3.82
C GLN A 189 -3.18 18.29 3.17
N GLU A 190 -3.80 19.44 3.01
CA GLU A 190 -4.94 19.59 2.14
C GLU A 190 -4.44 19.74 0.69
N ILE A 191 -4.82 18.83 -0.16
CA ILE A 191 -4.48 18.79 -1.58
C ILE A 191 -5.73 19.11 -2.38
N THR A 192 -5.56 19.85 -3.45
CA THR A 192 -6.64 20.16 -4.39
C THR A 192 -6.36 19.47 -5.71
N THR A 193 -7.34 18.75 -6.26
CA THR A 193 -7.21 18.10 -7.57
C THR A 193 -6.90 19.12 -8.66
N ARG A 194 -6.15 18.71 -9.68
CA ARG A 194 -5.72 19.60 -10.76
C ARG A 194 -6.83 19.95 -11.72
N ASP A 195 -7.89 19.11 -11.80
CA ASP A 195 -8.99 19.27 -12.76
C ASP A 195 -8.46 19.31 -14.20
N ASN A 196 -7.82 18.19 -14.60
CA ASN A 196 -7.17 18.08 -15.91
C ASN A 196 -8.14 17.74 -17.06
N ASP A 197 -9.39 17.40 -16.74
CA ASP A 197 -10.37 17.08 -17.74
C ASP A 197 -10.82 18.35 -18.48
N GLU A 198 -10.85 18.30 -19.80
CA GLU A 198 -11.34 19.39 -20.66
C GLU A 198 -12.87 19.49 -20.63
N VAL A 199 -13.47 19.47 -19.45
CA VAL A 199 -14.92 19.64 -19.26
C VAL A 199 -15.25 21.12 -19.26
N ASN A 200 -16.50 21.45 -19.58
CA ASN A 200 -17.01 22.82 -19.55
C ASN A 200 -16.73 23.48 -18.19
N GLU A 201 -16.40 24.77 -18.20
CA GLU A 201 -16.09 25.57 -17.00
C GLU A 201 -17.12 25.41 -15.86
N ALA A 202 -18.41 25.17 -16.20
CA ALA A 202 -19.49 24.97 -15.23
C ALA A 202 -19.40 23.65 -14.46
N ASP A 203 -18.70 22.65 -15.02
CA ASP A 203 -18.58 21.28 -14.45
C ASP A 203 -17.24 21.06 -13.75
N LYS A 204 -16.35 22.03 -13.77
CA LYS A 204 -15.04 21.97 -13.11
C LYS A 204 -15.19 22.05 -11.61
N THR A 205 -15.12 20.92 -10.94
CA THR A 205 -15.18 20.84 -9.49
C THR A 205 -13.84 20.37 -8.94
N LYS A 206 -13.00 21.30 -8.49
CA LYS A 206 -11.78 20.97 -7.76
C LYS A 206 -12.16 20.36 -6.41
N ILE A 207 -11.71 19.14 -6.18
CA ILE A 207 -11.96 18.43 -4.94
C ILE A 207 -10.77 18.64 -4.01
N LYS A 208 -11.06 18.98 -2.75
CA LYS A 208 -10.07 19.05 -1.68
C LYS A 208 -10.11 17.77 -0.89
N TYR A 209 -8.94 17.20 -0.63
CA TYR A 209 -8.77 16.02 0.20
C TYR A 209 -7.50 16.15 1.05
N LYS A 210 -7.39 15.34 2.09
CA LYS A 210 -6.23 15.30 2.96
C LYS A 210 -5.39 14.08 2.66
N ASP A 211 -4.08 14.26 2.56
CA ASP A 211 -3.11 13.19 2.31
C ASP A 211 -1.75 13.52 2.91
N TYR A 212 -0.86 12.52 2.94
CA TYR A 212 0.55 12.62 3.31
C TYR A 212 1.43 12.56 2.05
N PRO A 213 1.57 13.65 1.30
CA PRO A 213 2.23 13.62 -0.01
C PRO A 213 3.75 13.48 0.04
N ASN A 214 4.36 13.74 1.19
CA ASN A 214 5.81 13.75 1.34
C ASN A 214 6.27 12.60 2.24
N THR A 215 7.09 11.73 1.70
CA THR A 215 7.81 10.70 2.45
C THR A 215 9.16 11.25 2.90
N LEU A 216 9.50 11.11 4.17
CA LEU A 216 10.76 11.55 4.76
C LEU A 216 11.80 10.44 4.80
N PHE A 217 11.35 9.20 5.00
CA PHE A 217 12.22 8.04 5.11
C PHE A 217 11.48 6.77 4.72
N VAL A 218 12.15 5.90 4.01
CA VAL A 218 11.76 4.50 3.79
C VAL A 218 12.97 3.64 4.09
N GLY A 219 12.82 2.65 4.92
CA GLY A 219 13.92 1.77 5.29
C GLY A 219 13.43 0.49 5.93
N GLN A 220 14.39 -0.37 6.24
CA GLN A 220 14.14 -1.66 6.87
C GLN A 220 15.10 -1.86 8.04
N THR A 221 14.63 -2.48 9.12
CA THR A 221 15.47 -2.91 10.25
C THR A 221 15.12 -4.32 10.68
N ASP A 222 16.00 -4.93 11.47
CA ASP A 222 15.75 -6.23 12.07
C ASP A 222 14.82 -6.10 13.29
N VAL A 223 13.95 -7.10 13.45
CA VAL A 223 13.24 -7.38 14.70
C VAL A 223 13.91 -8.60 15.34
N LYS A 224 14.32 -8.47 16.59
CA LYS A 224 14.92 -9.54 17.37
C LYS A 224 14.22 -9.68 18.72
N ASP A 225 13.77 -10.88 19.04
CA ASP A 225 13.03 -11.15 20.27
C ASP A 225 11.83 -10.20 20.47
N GLY A 226 11.15 -9.87 19.35
CA GLY A 226 10.02 -8.94 19.31
C GLY A 226 10.40 -7.47 19.47
N LEU A 227 11.68 -7.10 19.54
CA LEU A 227 12.15 -5.74 19.73
C LEU A 227 12.81 -5.20 18.46
N PHE A 228 12.68 -3.89 18.23
CA PHE A 228 13.37 -3.21 17.14
C PHE A 228 13.88 -1.83 17.56
N SER A 229 14.92 -1.39 16.86
CA SER A 229 15.41 -0.01 16.92
C SER A 229 16.02 0.37 15.58
N PHE A 230 15.79 1.60 15.16
CA PHE A 230 16.42 2.15 13.96
C PHE A 230 16.70 3.65 14.14
N THR A 231 17.63 4.14 13.34
CA THR A 231 18.03 5.55 13.32
C THR A 231 17.85 6.09 11.90
N PHE A 232 17.40 7.32 11.78
CA PHE A 232 17.30 7.99 10.50
C PHE A 232 17.62 9.48 10.62
N MET A 233 18.17 10.06 9.56
CA MET A 233 18.35 11.50 9.45
C MET A 233 17.11 12.15 8.82
N VAL A 234 16.62 13.19 9.45
CA VAL A 234 15.50 13.97 8.93
C VAL A 234 15.98 14.82 7.76
N PRO A 235 15.39 14.68 6.56
CA PRO A 235 15.79 15.45 5.38
C PRO A 235 15.70 16.95 5.59
N LYS A 236 16.49 17.71 4.83
CA LYS A 236 16.43 19.18 4.83
C LYS A 236 15.10 19.71 4.28
N ASP A 237 14.50 18.96 3.37
CA ASP A 237 13.36 19.40 2.54
C ASP A 237 12.00 19.20 3.21
N ILE A 238 11.97 19.08 4.55
CA ILE A 238 10.70 19.08 5.29
C ILE A 238 10.02 20.45 5.17
N ARG A 239 8.70 20.48 5.25
CA ARG A 239 8.00 21.74 5.42
C ARG A 239 8.22 22.27 6.82
N TYR A 240 8.62 23.54 6.95
CA TYR A 240 9.00 24.17 8.22
C TYR A 240 7.82 24.48 9.16
N ASN A 241 6.57 24.48 8.66
CA ASN A 241 5.41 24.58 9.54
C ASN A 241 5.29 23.32 10.41
N TYR A 242 4.79 23.49 11.63
CA TYR A 242 4.63 22.40 12.59
C TYR A 242 3.35 21.61 12.34
N GLY A 243 3.40 20.31 12.50
CA GLY A 243 2.25 19.41 12.42
C GLY A 243 2.65 17.97 12.69
N ASN A 244 1.65 17.11 12.92
CA ASN A 244 1.90 15.69 13.20
C ASN A 244 2.38 14.96 11.95
N GLY A 245 3.47 14.23 12.10
CA GLY A 245 3.92 13.23 11.13
C GLY A 245 3.21 11.89 11.32
N ARG A 246 3.52 10.94 10.46
CA ARG A 246 3.06 9.55 10.57
C ARG A 246 4.20 8.60 10.29
N ILE A 247 4.36 7.58 11.13
CA ILE A 247 5.19 6.43 10.84
C ILE A 247 4.27 5.25 10.57
N VAL A 248 4.52 4.53 9.49
CA VAL A 248 3.81 3.30 9.13
C VAL A 248 4.79 2.15 9.19
N TYR A 249 4.38 1.05 9.79
CA TYR A 249 5.17 -0.13 10.02
C TYR A 249 4.52 -1.37 9.39
N TYR A 250 5.35 -2.22 8.82
CA TYR A 250 5.00 -3.58 8.46
C TYR A 250 6.15 -4.51 8.83
N ALA A 251 5.90 -5.49 9.67
CA ALA A 251 6.88 -6.50 10.04
C ALA A 251 6.45 -7.88 9.56
N HIS A 252 7.42 -8.71 9.20
CA HIS A 252 7.19 -10.11 8.87
C HIS A 252 8.32 -11.00 9.39
N ASP A 253 7.94 -12.15 9.89
CA ASP A 253 8.86 -13.21 10.29
C ASP A 253 8.86 -14.29 9.19
N PRO A 254 9.99 -14.52 8.50
CA PRO A 254 10.04 -15.46 7.38
C PRO A 254 9.96 -16.94 7.81
N GLU A 255 10.23 -17.26 9.08
CA GLU A 255 10.20 -18.64 9.60
C GLU A 255 8.78 -19.03 10.03
N THR A 256 8.12 -18.18 10.83
CA THR A 256 6.77 -18.43 11.33
C THR A 256 5.69 -17.98 10.34
N ARG A 257 6.04 -17.08 9.40
CA ARG A 257 5.13 -16.39 8.47
C ARG A 257 4.14 -15.46 9.17
N GLU A 258 4.43 -15.10 10.39
CA GLU A 258 3.64 -14.14 11.15
C GLU A 258 3.92 -12.71 10.65
N GLU A 259 2.91 -11.87 10.73
CA GLU A 259 2.96 -10.49 10.27
C GLU A 259 2.48 -9.54 11.36
N ALA A 260 3.05 -8.34 11.38
CA ALA A 260 2.62 -7.28 12.29
C ALA A 260 2.52 -5.95 11.52
N VAL A 261 1.51 -5.16 11.87
CA VAL A 261 1.34 -3.81 11.34
C VAL A 261 1.22 -2.81 12.46
N GLY A 262 1.50 -1.56 12.17
CA GLY A 262 1.32 -0.48 13.12
C GLY A 262 1.49 0.89 12.49
N HIS A 263 1.10 1.90 13.24
CA HIS A 263 1.39 3.27 12.92
C HIS A 263 1.62 4.08 14.19
N PHE A 264 2.32 5.21 14.05
CA PHE A 264 2.59 6.13 15.15
C PHE A 264 2.47 7.58 14.65
N GLU A 265 1.68 8.41 15.35
CA GLU A 265 1.38 9.80 14.98
C GLU A 265 1.60 10.79 16.14
N ASP A 266 2.00 10.30 17.30
CA ASP A 266 2.18 11.15 18.49
C ASP A 266 3.55 11.82 18.50
N PHE A 267 3.85 12.58 17.43
CA PHE A 267 5.03 13.42 17.33
C PHE A 267 4.81 14.56 16.34
N ILE A 268 5.56 15.62 16.52
CA ILE A 268 5.49 16.83 15.69
C ILE A 268 6.72 16.92 14.79
N ILE A 269 6.51 17.30 13.53
CA ILE A 269 7.58 17.60 12.58
C ILE A 269 7.51 19.09 12.25
N GLY A 270 8.64 19.77 12.23
CA GLY A 270 8.70 21.16 11.77
C GLY A 270 9.92 21.92 12.28
N GLY A 271 10.15 23.08 11.67
CA GLY A 271 11.28 23.93 12.00
C GLY A 271 12.64 23.35 11.63
N SER A 272 13.70 24.06 11.99
CA SER A 272 15.09 23.62 11.85
C SER A 272 15.79 23.62 13.20
N SER A 273 16.70 22.67 13.41
CA SER A 273 17.53 22.64 14.61
C SER A 273 18.65 23.68 14.50
N SER A 274 19.00 24.28 15.67
CA SER A 274 20.25 25.05 15.80
C SER A 274 21.49 24.15 15.83
N VAL A 275 21.31 22.87 16.14
CA VAL A 275 22.35 21.83 16.12
C VAL A 275 22.10 20.97 14.90
N ILE A 276 22.89 21.19 13.85
CA ILE A 276 22.81 20.43 12.61
C ILE A 276 23.73 19.20 12.75
N ALA A 277 23.16 18.00 12.55
CA ALA A 277 23.97 16.80 12.41
C ALA A 277 24.81 16.94 11.13
N ARG A 278 26.13 16.76 11.26
CA ARG A 278 27.03 16.74 10.11
C ARG A 278 27.32 15.28 9.79
N ASP A 279 26.68 14.81 8.74
CA ASP A 279 27.06 13.60 8.07
C ASP A 279 28.02 13.95 6.94
N SER A 280 29.21 13.37 6.96
CA SER A 280 30.25 13.58 5.95
C SER A 280 30.73 12.26 5.34
N ILE A 281 30.16 11.15 5.77
CA ILE A 281 30.45 9.80 5.27
C ILE A 281 29.29 9.42 4.36
N GLY A 282 29.57 9.14 3.11
CA GLY A 282 28.53 8.66 2.20
C GLY A 282 28.24 7.17 2.39
N PRO A 283 27.13 6.67 1.84
CA PRO A 283 26.73 5.28 2.01
C PRO A 283 27.76 4.31 1.40
N ASP A 284 27.90 3.16 2.05
CA ASP A 284 28.59 2.01 1.48
C ASP A 284 27.65 1.31 0.49
N ILE A 285 28.10 1.13 -0.75
CA ILE A 285 27.29 0.61 -1.84
C ILE A 285 27.95 -0.63 -2.42
N HIS A 286 27.29 -1.77 -2.27
CA HIS A 286 27.68 -3.04 -2.87
C HIS A 286 26.70 -3.44 -3.97
N ILE A 287 27.16 -3.48 -5.21
CA ILE A 287 26.34 -3.81 -6.39
C ILE A 287 26.76 -5.14 -7.00
N TYR A 288 25.78 -5.95 -7.42
CA TYR A 288 26.04 -7.23 -8.06
C TYR A 288 24.90 -7.65 -8.98
N LEU A 289 25.13 -8.67 -9.82
CA LEU A 289 24.11 -9.27 -10.67
C LEU A 289 23.77 -10.67 -10.14
N ASN A 290 22.49 -10.99 -10.06
CA ASN A 290 21.91 -12.30 -9.72
C ASN A 290 22.22 -12.82 -8.30
N ASN A 291 23.44 -12.67 -7.78
CA ASN A 291 23.80 -13.14 -6.43
C ASN A 291 25.01 -12.35 -5.89
N PRO A 292 25.20 -12.30 -4.56
CA PRO A 292 26.26 -11.52 -3.90
C PRO A 292 27.71 -11.94 -4.24
N ASN A 293 27.88 -13.15 -4.78
CA ASN A 293 29.21 -13.67 -5.15
C ASN A 293 29.59 -13.32 -6.60
N PHE A 294 28.73 -12.62 -7.35
CA PHE A 294 29.00 -12.21 -8.72
C PHE A 294 30.23 -11.32 -8.79
N ARG A 295 31.17 -11.63 -9.70
CA ARG A 295 32.40 -10.87 -9.92
C ARG A 295 32.44 -10.28 -11.31
N ASN A 296 33.15 -9.18 -11.45
CA ASN A 296 33.39 -8.56 -12.75
C ASN A 296 34.03 -9.57 -13.71
N GLY A 297 33.35 -9.81 -14.85
CA GLY A 297 33.77 -10.79 -15.87
C GLY A 297 33.05 -12.14 -15.77
N ASP A 298 32.20 -12.37 -14.74
CA ASP A 298 31.38 -13.58 -14.66
C ASP A 298 30.30 -13.58 -15.75
N GLN A 299 29.88 -14.77 -16.15
CA GLN A 299 28.80 -14.94 -17.11
C GLN A 299 27.45 -14.71 -16.42
N THR A 300 26.53 -14.09 -17.14
CA THR A 300 25.17 -13.84 -16.68
C THR A 300 24.15 -14.26 -17.74
N TYR A 301 22.87 -14.25 -17.37
CA TYR A 301 21.75 -14.52 -18.28
C TYR A 301 21.46 -13.29 -19.15
N GLU A 302 20.66 -13.49 -20.20
CA GLU A 302 20.22 -12.40 -21.09
C GLU A 302 19.46 -11.28 -20.35
N PHE A 303 18.75 -11.63 -19.27
CA PHE A 303 18.01 -10.70 -18.41
C PHE A 303 18.45 -10.89 -16.94
N PRO A 304 19.60 -10.30 -16.55
CA PRO A 304 20.08 -10.42 -15.17
C PRO A 304 19.28 -9.56 -14.22
N HIS A 305 19.15 -10.01 -12.99
CA HIS A 305 18.70 -9.17 -11.89
C HIS A 305 19.86 -8.33 -11.37
N PHE A 306 19.65 -7.02 -11.31
CA PHE A 306 20.57 -6.09 -10.68
C PHE A 306 20.19 -5.89 -9.22
N TYR A 307 21.16 -6.01 -8.33
CA TYR A 307 21.03 -5.76 -6.90
C TYR A 307 21.99 -4.68 -6.45
N ALA A 308 21.55 -3.85 -5.51
CA ALA A 308 22.38 -2.88 -4.83
C ALA A 308 22.08 -2.95 -3.34
N ASP A 309 23.05 -3.38 -2.56
CA ASP A 309 23.01 -3.29 -1.10
C ASP A 309 23.61 -1.95 -0.72
N ILE A 310 22.84 -1.12 -0.06
CA ILE A 310 23.23 0.24 0.31
C ILE A 310 23.07 0.37 1.82
N TYR A 311 24.17 0.73 2.50
CA TYR A 311 24.20 0.90 3.93
C TYR A 311 24.77 2.25 4.32
N ASP A 312 24.12 2.93 5.26
CA ASP A 312 24.59 4.16 5.88
C ASP A 312 24.20 4.17 7.36
N GLU A 313 25.13 4.57 8.23
CA GLU A 313 24.89 4.58 9.69
C GLU A 313 23.83 5.60 10.13
N ASN A 314 23.63 6.66 9.33
CA ASN A 314 22.66 7.71 9.56
C ASN A 314 21.37 7.54 8.74
N GLY A 315 21.29 6.44 7.98
CA GLY A 315 20.15 6.11 7.11
C GLY A 315 20.25 6.74 5.73
N ILE A 316 19.58 6.10 4.77
CA ILE A 316 19.61 6.48 3.36
C ILE A 316 18.32 7.23 3.02
N ASN A 317 18.43 8.37 2.35
CA ASN A 317 17.24 9.05 1.84
C ASN A 317 16.71 8.33 0.59
N THR A 318 15.67 7.53 0.76
CA THR A 318 14.99 6.81 -0.32
C THR A 318 13.74 7.54 -0.83
N ALA A 319 13.46 8.74 -0.32
CA ALA A 319 12.18 9.43 -0.56
C ALA A 319 12.06 10.04 -1.97
N GLY A 320 13.06 9.98 -2.83
CA GLY A 320 13.01 10.41 -4.24
C GLY A 320 12.74 11.91 -4.49
N THR A 321 12.54 12.70 -3.43
CA THR A 321 12.26 14.14 -3.48
C THR A 321 13.47 14.98 -3.10
N GLY A 322 14.54 14.37 -2.64
CA GLY A 322 15.80 15.04 -2.34
C GLY A 322 16.56 15.37 -3.62
N ILE A 323 17.13 16.57 -3.70
CA ILE A 323 18.19 16.88 -4.66
C ILE A 323 19.34 15.96 -4.27
N GLY A 324 19.63 14.98 -5.14
CA GLY A 324 20.53 13.88 -4.85
C GLY A 324 21.85 14.36 -4.23
N HIS A 325 22.22 13.71 -3.18
CA HIS A 325 23.55 13.67 -2.62
C HIS A 325 23.98 12.23 -2.53
#